data_69d9b4ab67be893fdbcf96b468fce874
#
_entry.id   69d9b4ab67be893fdbcf96b468fce874
#
_cell.length_a   1.000
_cell.length_b   1.000
_cell.length_c   1.000
_cell.angle_alpha   90.00
_cell.angle_beta   90.00
_cell.angle_gamma   90.00
#
_symmetry.space_group_name_H-M   'P 1'
#
loop_
_entity.id
_entity.type
_entity.pdbx_description
1 polymer ?
#
loop_
_entity_poly.entity_id
_entity_poly.type
_entity_poly.pdbx_seq_one_letter_code
_entity_poly.pdbx_strand_id
1 'polypeptide(L)'
;MRNKVVSPVGDDWETLRETLLTPEERAATDIRVALLGEIISARQANGLTQKELEAVSGVKQPVIARLERGSTDPQLSTLIKILAALGKTLYIGDINQGPI
;
A
#
# COMPACT_ATOMS: atom_id res chain seq x y z
N MET A 1 -28.37 5.82 -13.51
CA MET A 1 -27.79 6.17 -13.16
C MET A 1 -27.31 6.15 -12.90
N ARG A 2 -27.09 6.11 -13.17
CA ARG A 2 -26.38 6.16 -12.73
C ARG A 2 -26.02 6.83 -12.46
N ASN A 3 -26.20 7.24 -12.32
CA ASN A 3 -25.69 7.89 -11.88
C ASN A 3 -25.24 8.30 -11.80
N LYS A 4 -25.43 8.25 -12.17
CA LYS A 4 -24.83 8.66 -11.78
C LYS A 4 -24.64 9.20 -11.11
N VAL A 5 -24.95 9.28 -10.93
CA VAL A 5 -24.60 9.80 -10.14
C VAL A 5 -23.96 9.78 -9.50
N VAL A 6 -23.70 9.79 -9.37
CA VAL A 6 -23.01 9.89 -8.77
C VAL A 6 -22.56 9.56 -7.90
N SER A 7 -22.05 9.61 -7.88
CA SER A 7 -21.31 9.14 -7.47
C SER A 7 -21.12 8.34 -7.05
N PRO A 8 -21.36 7.50 -7.25
CA PRO A 8 -20.62 6.81 -6.32
C PRO A 8 -19.20 7.12 -6.46
N VAL A 9 -18.67 7.25 -5.33
CA VAL A 9 -17.29 7.66 -5.21
C VAL A 9 -16.40 6.73 -5.99
N GLY A 10 -16.73 5.42 -6.01
CA GLY A 10 -15.90 4.46 -6.70
C GLY A 10 -15.81 4.72 -8.20
N ASP A 11 -16.95 4.94 -8.82
CA ASP A 11 -16.98 5.18 -10.27
C ASP A 11 -16.28 6.48 -10.61
N ASP A 12 -16.53 7.52 -9.84
CA ASP A 12 -15.89 8.81 -10.08
C ASP A 12 -14.39 8.71 -9.90
N TRP A 13 -13.96 7.98 -8.90
CA TRP A 13 -12.55 7.83 -8.62
C TRP A 13 -11.84 7.10 -9.76
N GLU A 14 -12.42 6.01 -10.24
CA GLU A 14 -11.78 5.24 -11.32
C GLU A 14 -11.67 6.06 -12.59
N THR A 15 -12.72 6.78 -12.94
CA THR A 15 -12.69 7.64 -14.11
C THR A 15 -11.62 8.72 -13.98
N LEU A 16 -11.54 9.31 -12.80
CA LEU A 16 -10.59 10.37 -12.53
C LEU A 16 -9.16 9.83 -12.61
N ARG A 17 -8.90 8.66 -12.03
CA ARG A 17 -7.58 8.03 -12.11
C ARG A 17 -7.14 7.86 -13.56
N GLU A 18 -8.02 7.31 -14.38
CA GLU A 18 -7.70 7.03 -15.77
C GLU A 18 -7.44 8.32 -16.56
N THR A 19 -8.12 9.40 -16.17
CA THR A 19 -7.99 10.66 -16.87
C THR A 19 -6.77 11.45 -16.42
N LEU A 20 -6.47 11.45 -15.12
CA LEU A 20 -5.45 12.33 -14.55
C LEU A 20 -4.08 11.70 -14.42
N LEU A 21 -4.01 10.38 -14.33
CA LEU A 21 -2.73 9.72 -14.08
C LEU A 21 -2.21 9.09 -15.35
N THR A 22 -0.89 9.18 -15.56
CA THR A 22 -0.25 8.43 -16.63
C THR A 22 -0.27 6.94 -16.29
N PRO A 23 -0.05 6.06 -17.28
CA PRO A 23 0.05 4.63 -16.98
C PRO A 23 1.10 4.32 -15.91
N GLU A 24 2.23 5.03 -15.96
CA GLU A 24 3.29 4.82 -14.97
C GLU A 24 2.84 5.24 -13.59
N GLU A 25 2.13 6.37 -13.51
CA GLU A 25 1.63 6.85 -12.22
C GLU A 25 0.56 5.92 -11.65
N ARG A 26 -0.30 5.37 -12.52
CA ARG A 26 -1.30 4.41 -12.08
C ARG A 26 -0.64 3.15 -11.55
N ALA A 27 0.37 2.65 -12.26
CA ALA A 27 1.08 1.46 -11.82
C ALA A 27 1.74 1.69 -10.47
N ALA A 28 2.38 2.84 -10.30
CA ALA A 28 3.04 3.17 -9.03
C ALA A 28 2.02 3.26 -7.89
N THR A 29 0.87 3.88 -8.16
CA THR A 29 -0.19 4.00 -7.17
C THR A 29 -0.74 2.63 -6.79
N ASP A 30 -0.97 1.77 -7.78
CA ASP A 30 -1.51 0.44 -7.52
C ASP A 30 -0.54 -0.39 -6.68
N ILE A 31 0.74 -0.34 -7.00
CA ILE A 31 1.75 -1.06 -6.23
C ILE A 31 1.80 -0.53 -4.80
N ARG A 32 1.77 0.78 -4.64
CA ARG A 32 1.83 1.39 -3.31
C ARG A 32 0.65 0.97 -2.46
N VAL A 33 -0.56 1.05 -3.02
CA VAL A 33 -1.77 0.67 -2.29
C VAL A 33 -1.73 -0.80 -1.89
N ALA A 34 -1.32 -1.67 -2.82
CA ALA A 34 -1.24 -3.10 -2.53
C ALA A 34 -0.21 -3.37 -1.43
N LEU A 35 0.94 -2.73 -1.51
CA LEU A 35 2.02 -2.91 -0.54
C LEU A 35 1.59 -2.46 0.85
N LEU A 36 1.00 -1.27 0.95
CA LEU A 36 0.57 -0.75 2.24
C LEU A 36 -0.53 -1.60 2.85
N GLY A 37 -1.46 -2.06 2.01
CA GLY A 37 -2.52 -2.94 2.47
C GLY A 37 -1.98 -4.23 3.05
N GLU A 38 -0.98 -4.83 2.39
CA GLU A 38 -0.35 -6.05 2.88
C GLU A 38 0.37 -5.82 4.21
N ILE A 39 1.06 -4.71 4.32
CA ILE A 39 1.78 -4.39 5.56
C ILE A 39 0.80 -4.24 6.72
N ILE A 40 -0.28 -3.47 6.51
CA ILE A 40 -1.27 -3.26 7.56
C ILE A 40 -1.93 -4.58 7.94
N SER A 41 -2.34 -5.35 6.95
CA SER A 41 -2.99 -6.64 7.19
C SER A 41 -2.07 -7.60 7.93
N ALA A 42 -0.81 -7.68 7.54
CA ALA A 42 0.14 -8.58 8.19
C ALA A 42 0.43 -8.14 9.62
N ARG A 43 0.54 -6.83 9.85
CA ARG A 43 0.73 -6.33 11.21
C ARG A 43 -0.43 -6.72 12.10
N GLN A 44 -1.65 -6.48 11.61
CA GLN A 44 -2.85 -6.80 12.37
C GLN A 44 -3.02 -8.30 12.59
N ALA A 45 -2.69 -9.09 11.57
CA ALA A 45 -2.79 -10.55 11.68
C ALA A 45 -1.80 -11.09 12.72
N ASN A 46 -0.67 -10.42 12.91
CA ASN A 46 0.29 -10.79 13.93
C ASN A 46 -0.03 -10.19 15.29
N GLY A 47 -1.12 -9.44 15.39
CA GLY A 47 -1.53 -8.85 16.65
C GLY A 47 -0.63 -7.74 17.14
N LEU A 48 0.09 -7.08 16.25
CA LEU A 48 1.07 -6.05 16.63
C LEU A 48 0.49 -4.66 16.48
N THR A 49 0.75 -3.82 17.48
CA THR A 49 0.54 -2.39 17.34
C THR A 49 1.68 -1.82 16.51
N GLN A 50 1.52 -0.57 16.07
CA GLN A 50 2.62 0.12 15.37
C GLN A 50 3.87 0.22 16.26
N LYS A 51 3.66 0.44 17.54
CA LYS A 51 4.78 0.54 18.48
C LYS A 51 5.49 -0.79 18.66
N GLU A 52 4.72 -1.88 18.67
CA GLU A 52 5.31 -3.21 18.75
C GLU A 52 6.06 -3.55 17.47
N LEU A 53 5.53 -3.11 16.33
CA LEU A 53 6.23 -3.31 15.07
C LEU A 53 7.55 -2.55 15.05
N GLU A 54 7.59 -1.37 15.66
CA GLU A 54 8.86 -0.65 15.83
C GLU A 54 9.88 -1.52 16.57
N ALA A 55 9.44 -2.16 17.64
CA ALA A 55 10.34 -2.97 18.46
C ALA A 55 10.96 -4.12 17.66
N VAL A 56 10.18 -4.76 16.81
CA VAL A 56 10.68 -5.94 16.07
C VAL A 56 11.32 -5.58 14.74
N SER A 57 11.00 -4.44 14.16
CA SER A 57 11.53 -4.06 12.84
C SER A 57 12.70 -3.09 12.94
N GLY A 58 12.79 -2.35 14.03
CA GLY A 58 13.77 -1.28 14.16
C GLY A 58 13.37 0.00 13.45
N VAL A 59 12.19 0.04 12.85
CA VAL A 59 11.68 1.24 12.19
C VAL A 59 10.83 2.02 13.18
N LYS A 60 11.10 3.32 13.30
CA LYS A 60 10.43 4.14 14.29
C LYS A 60 8.93 4.22 14.05
N GLN A 61 8.15 4.21 15.13
CA GLN A 61 6.70 4.21 15.03
C GLN A 61 6.15 5.37 14.21
N PRO A 62 6.64 6.61 14.31
CA PRO A 62 6.12 7.67 13.45
C PRO A 62 6.35 7.41 11.95
N VAL A 63 7.43 6.73 11.60
CA VAL A 63 7.68 6.34 10.21
C VAL A 63 6.66 5.31 9.78
N ILE A 64 6.40 4.31 10.62
CA ILE A 64 5.39 3.29 10.34
C ILE A 64 4.02 3.94 10.17
N ALA A 65 3.68 4.87 11.04
CA ALA A 65 2.38 5.55 10.98
C ALA A 65 2.22 6.33 9.68
N ARG A 66 3.26 7.06 9.26
CA ARG A 66 3.20 7.81 8.01
C ARG A 66 3.10 6.88 6.82
N LEU A 67 3.83 5.77 6.87
CA LEU A 67 3.78 4.76 5.83
C LEU A 67 2.36 4.21 5.69
N GLU A 68 1.75 3.82 6.79
CA GLU A 68 0.41 3.21 6.76
C GLU A 68 -0.66 4.19 6.31
N ARG A 69 -0.45 5.49 6.51
CA ARG A 69 -1.37 6.50 6.00
C ARG A 69 -1.16 6.80 4.52
N GLY A 70 -0.09 6.28 3.93
CA GLY A 70 0.22 6.56 2.54
C GLY A 70 0.71 7.98 2.31
N SER A 71 1.21 8.65 3.33
CA SER A 71 1.60 10.05 3.24
C SER A 71 3.08 10.23 2.97
N THR A 72 3.81 9.16 2.68
CA THR A 72 5.24 9.24 2.43
C THR A 72 5.63 8.22 1.37
N ASP A 73 6.76 8.44 0.77
CA ASP A 73 7.34 7.52 -0.21
C ASP A 73 8.51 6.82 0.49
N PRO A 74 8.30 5.64 1.03
CA PRO A 74 9.29 4.99 1.88
C PRO A 74 10.48 4.49 1.08
N GLN A 75 11.63 4.47 1.72
CA GLN A 75 12.81 3.86 1.12
C GLN A 75 12.65 2.35 1.12
N LEU A 76 13.25 1.73 0.12
CA LEU A 76 13.19 0.28 -0.01
C LEU A 76 13.75 -0.41 1.22
N SER A 77 14.85 0.11 1.79
CA SER A 77 15.43 -0.49 2.98
C SER A 77 14.45 -0.49 4.16
N THR A 78 13.66 0.57 4.29
CA THR A 78 12.64 0.65 5.34
C THR A 78 11.56 -0.40 5.12
N LEU A 79 11.11 -0.56 3.87
CA LEU A 79 10.10 -1.56 3.53
C LEU A 79 10.61 -2.97 3.83
N ILE A 80 11.85 -3.24 3.46
CA ILE A 80 12.43 -4.56 3.69
C ILE A 80 12.48 -4.89 5.17
N LYS A 81 12.86 -3.92 6.01
CA LYS A 81 12.90 -4.14 7.46
C LYS A 81 11.52 -4.48 8.02
N ILE A 82 10.51 -3.74 7.59
CA ILE A 82 9.15 -3.96 8.06
C ILE A 82 8.64 -5.33 7.59
N LEU A 83 8.83 -5.63 6.31
CA LEU A 83 8.36 -6.89 5.75
C LEU A 83 9.05 -8.07 6.40
N ALA A 84 10.35 -8.00 6.60
CA ALA A 84 11.10 -9.07 7.27
C ALA A 84 10.56 -9.31 8.68
N ALA A 85 10.26 -8.24 9.42
CA ALA A 85 9.71 -8.37 10.76
C ALA A 85 8.34 -9.03 10.75
N LEU A 86 7.61 -8.91 9.64
CA LEU A 86 6.27 -9.50 9.50
C LEU A 86 6.32 -10.86 8.81
N GLY A 87 7.50 -11.36 8.49
CA GLY A 87 7.65 -12.66 7.83
C GLY A 87 7.28 -12.60 6.35
N LYS A 88 7.42 -11.44 5.74
CA LYS A 88 7.03 -11.21 4.35
C LYS A 88 8.24 -10.83 3.52
N THR A 89 8.10 -10.96 2.22
CA THR A 89 9.12 -10.51 1.27
C THR A 89 8.43 -9.96 0.02
N LEU A 90 9.22 -9.34 -0.84
CA LEU A 90 8.72 -8.80 -2.09
C LEU A 90 9.05 -9.76 -3.23
N TYR A 91 8.10 -9.92 -4.13
CA TYR A 91 8.31 -10.66 -5.36
C TYR A 91 8.07 -9.73 -6.54
N ILE A 92 8.76 -10.01 -7.63
CA ILE A 92 8.61 -9.26 -8.86
C ILE A 92 7.93 -10.15 -9.89
N GLY A 93 6.86 -9.61 -10.49
CA GLY A 93 6.15 -10.31 -11.54
C GLY A 93 5.87 -9.38 -12.70
N ASP A 94 5.36 -9.93 -13.76
CA ASP A 94 5.01 -9.14 -14.92
C ASP A 94 3.71 -8.39 -14.69
N ILE A 95 3.60 -7.21 -15.25
CA ILE A 95 2.45 -6.34 -15.04
C ILE A 95 1.15 -7.05 -15.42
N ASN A 96 1.15 -7.78 -16.50
CA ASN A 96 -0.06 -8.38 -17.04
C ASN A 96 -0.30 -9.78 -16.51
N GLN A 97 0.50 -10.24 -15.56
CA GLN A 97 0.31 -11.55 -14.97
C GLN A 97 -0.88 -11.58 -14.03
N GLY A 98 -0.98 -10.56 -13.20
CA GLY A 98 -2.10 -10.44 -12.30
C GLY A 98 -2.47 -11.71 -11.57
N PRO A 99 -3.47 -11.65 -10.72
CA PRO A 99 -3.97 -12.83 -10.01
C PRO A 99 -4.98 -13.58 -10.88
N ILE A 100 -4.54 -14.11 -11.91
CA ILE A 100 -5.42 -14.78 -12.87
C ILE A 100 -6.05 -16.02 -12.29
#